data_951cf1acb9045745cbbed914e3747f95
#
_entry.id   951cf1acb9045745cbbed914e3747f95
#
_cell.length_a   1.000
_cell.length_b   1.000
_cell.length_c   1.000
_cell.angle_alpha   90.00
_cell.angle_beta   90.00
_cell.angle_gamma   90.00
#
_symmetry.space_group_name_H-M   'P 1'
#
loop_
_entity.id
_entity.type
_entity.pdbx_description
1 polymer ?
#
loop_
_entity_poly.entity_id
_entity_poly.type
_entity_poly.pdbx_seq_one_letter_code
_entity_poly.pdbx_strand_id
1 'polypeptide(L)'
;MSSLGWLDVTDFSFNALLRLERLHVRYIAQRQPDEAMGTALGSHPAVQWYLESMYPPIQKYIQACLDLAKPDPSPQELRQAEVMILDSMHDWLIYVLDPSIYDQLEFLAWDDDSLLGMADFKGKIVLDIGSGTGRLAFAVAPQASAVYAVEPVANLRRYLWEKRSQLGFN
;
A
#
# COMPACT_ATOMS: atom_id res chain seq x y z
N MET A 1 21.12 -5.32 -5.60
CA MET A 1 20.61 -4.04 -5.11
C MET A 1 19.76 -4.36 -3.91
N SER A 2 20.17 -3.95 -2.71
CA SER A 2 19.37 -4.17 -1.52
C SER A 2 18.06 -3.39 -1.69
N SER A 3 16.93 -4.09 -1.69
CA SER A 3 15.63 -3.49 -1.46
C SER A 3 15.78 -2.60 -0.21
N LEU A 4 15.34 -1.36 -0.29
CA LEU A 4 15.12 -0.54 0.89
C LEU A 4 14.10 -1.32 1.73
N GLY A 5 14.54 -2.11 2.69
CA GLY A 5 13.71 -3.04 3.45
C GLY A 5 12.77 -2.31 4.40
N TRP A 6 11.81 -1.59 3.85
CA TRP A 6 10.80 -0.85 4.62
C TRP A 6 9.83 -1.79 5.33
N LEU A 7 9.65 -2.99 4.80
CA LEU A 7 8.78 -4.00 5.35
C LEU A 7 9.43 -5.37 5.19
N ASP A 8 9.64 -6.09 6.29
CA ASP A 8 10.00 -7.50 6.20
C ASP A 8 8.74 -8.31 5.85
N VAL A 9 8.69 -8.75 4.60
CA VAL A 9 7.53 -9.50 4.08
C VAL A 9 7.57 -10.98 4.46
N THR A 10 8.67 -11.46 5.06
CA THR A 10 8.83 -12.89 5.40
C THR A 10 7.88 -13.36 6.49
N ASP A 11 7.38 -12.45 7.34
CA ASP A 11 6.40 -12.74 8.39
C ASP A 11 4.95 -12.64 7.92
N PHE A 12 4.70 -12.14 6.69
CA PHE A 12 3.35 -12.00 6.19
C PHE A 12 2.89 -13.22 5.41
N SER A 13 1.66 -13.64 5.65
CA SER A 13 0.96 -14.62 4.82
C SER A 13 0.60 -14.01 3.47
N PHE A 14 0.54 -14.82 2.42
CA PHE A 14 0.03 -14.42 1.10
C PHE A 14 -1.40 -13.86 1.14
N ASN A 15 -2.18 -14.20 2.17
CA ASN A 15 -3.48 -13.61 2.45
C ASN A 15 -3.44 -12.08 2.74
N ALA A 16 -2.26 -11.49 2.90
CA ALA A 16 -2.10 -10.04 2.95
C ALA A 16 -2.70 -9.35 1.72
N LEU A 17 -2.70 -10.03 0.56
CA LEU A 17 -3.31 -9.53 -0.67
C LEU A 17 -4.84 -9.34 -0.58
N LEU A 18 -5.52 -9.96 0.37
CA LEU A 18 -6.95 -9.73 0.67
C LEU A 18 -7.23 -8.32 1.22
N ARG A 19 -6.20 -7.55 1.57
CA ARG A 19 -6.32 -6.15 2.01
C ARG A 19 -6.15 -5.14 0.88
N LEU A 20 -5.75 -5.59 -0.31
CA LEU A 20 -5.57 -4.72 -1.46
C LEU A 20 -6.91 -4.12 -1.89
N GLU A 21 -6.89 -2.86 -2.28
CA GLU A 21 -8.05 -2.19 -2.85
C GLU A 21 -8.03 -2.30 -4.39
N ARG A 22 -9.16 -2.02 -5.02
CA ARG A 22 -9.33 -2.09 -6.48
C ARG A 22 -8.19 -1.40 -7.26
N LEU A 23 -7.69 -0.29 -6.74
CA LEU A 23 -6.58 0.45 -7.34
C LEU A 23 -5.32 -0.42 -7.43
N HIS A 24 -4.94 -1.06 -6.32
CA HIS A 24 -3.75 -1.92 -6.25
C HIS A 24 -3.91 -3.14 -7.18
N VAL A 25 -5.08 -3.77 -7.16
CA VAL A 25 -5.38 -4.92 -8.03
C VAL A 25 -5.30 -4.56 -9.51
N ARG A 26 -5.72 -3.35 -9.88
CA ARG A 26 -5.56 -2.82 -11.24
C ARG A 26 -4.08 -2.70 -11.64
N TYR A 27 -3.19 -2.30 -10.72
CA TYR A 27 -1.75 -2.24 -11.00
C TYR A 27 -1.14 -3.63 -11.16
N ILE A 28 -1.55 -4.60 -10.34
CA ILE A 28 -1.13 -6.00 -10.50
C ILE A 28 -1.47 -6.51 -11.90
N ALA A 29 -2.67 -6.22 -12.40
CA ALA A 29 -3.12 -6.65 -13.71
C ALA A 29 -2.32 -6.06 -14.89
N GLN A 30 -1.48 -5.07 -14.66
CA GLN A 30 -0.61 -4.45 -15.67
C GLN A 30 0.82 -5.03 -15.68
N ARG A 31 1.13 -5.92 -14.74
CA ARG A 31 2.44 -6.58 -14.67
C ARG A 31 2.56 -7.65 -15.75
N GLN A 32 3.80 -8.04 -16.02
CA GLN A 32 4.05 -9.23 -16.84
C GLN A 32 3.69 -10.48 -16.02
N PRO A 33 3.01 -11.47 -16.62
CA PRO A 33 2.77 -12.76 -15.97
C PRO A 33 4.08 -13.42 -15.58
N ASP A 34 4.11 -14.06 -14.40
CA ASP A 34 5.28 -14.75 -13.88
C ASP A 34 4.90 -16.05 -13.15
N GLU A 35 5.87 -16.97 -13.09
CA GLU A 35 5.72 -18.29 -12.47
C GLU A 35 5.42 -18.19 -10.96
N ALA A 36 6.07 -17.25 -10.26
CA ALA A 36 5.89 -17.11 -8.82
C ALA A 36 4.46 -16.71 -8.47
N MET A 37 3.87 -15.74 -9.20
CA MET A 37 2.47 -15.35 -9.03
C MET A 37 1.54 -16.53 -9.33
N GLY A 38 1.79 -17.26 -10.41
CA GLY A 38 1.00 -18.44 -10.78
C GLY A 38 1.06 -19.54 -9.71
N THR A 39 2.25 -19.85 -9.23
CA THR A 39 2.49 -20.86 -8.19
C THR A 39 1.79 -20.50 -6.88
N ALA A 40 1.92 -19.24 -6.45
CA ALA A 40 1.27 -18.75 -5.24
C ALA A 40 -0.26 -18.75 -5.39
N LEU A 41 -0.82 -18.18 -6.45
CA LEU A 41 -2.27 -18.13 -6.68
C LEU A 41 -2.90 -19.50 -6.83
N GLY A 42 -2.23 -20.45 -7.49
CA GLY A 42 -2.72 -21.83 -7.64
C GLY A 42 -2.96 -22.53 -6.29
N SER A 43 -2.22 -22.13 -5.26
CA SER A 43 -2.35 -22.65 -3.89
C SER A 43 -3.26 -21.78 -2.99
N HIS A 44 -3.70 -20.61 -3.45
CA HIS A 44 -4.49 -19.66 -2.69
C HIS A 44 -5.80 -19.25 -3.40
N PRO A 45 -6.77 -20.15 -3.57
CA PRO A 45 -7.99 -19.87 -4.35
C PRO A 45 -8.83 -18.71 -3.76
N ALA A 46 -8.76 -18.46 -2.46
CA ALA A 46 -9.45 -17.32 -1.85
C ALA A 46 -8.83 -15.97 -2.28
N VAL A 47 -7.51 -15.90 -2.39
CA VAL A 47 -6.82 -14.70 -2.89
C VAL A 47 -7.13 -14.50 -4.37
N GLN A 48 -7.06 -15.55 -5.16
CA GLN A 48 -7.43 -15.48 -6.59
C GLN A 48 -8.83 -14.92 -6.76
N TRP A 49 -9.83 -15.54 -6.12
CA TRP A 49 -11.22 -15.10 -6.15
C TRP A 49 -11.38 -13.63 -5.74
N TYR A 50 -10.69 -13.22 -4.67
CA TYR A 50 -10.74 -11.84 -4.20
C TYR A 50 -10.22 -10.85 -5.25
N LEU A 51 -9.05 -11.11 -5.83
CA LEU A 51 -8.46 -10.25 -6.85
C LEU A 51 -9.38 -10.13 -8.08
N GLU A 52 -9.95 -11.23 -8.54
CA GLU A 52 -10.92 -11.27 -9.64
C GLU A 52 -12.20 -10.50 -9.32
N SER A 53 -12.70 -10.62 -8.07
CA SER A 53 -13.89 -9.89 -7.61
C SER A 53 -13.65 -8.39 -7.54
N MET A 54 -12.46 -7.95 -7.08
CA MET A 54 -12.09 -6.55 -6.97
C MET A 54 -11.89 -5.88 -8.31
N TYR A 55 -11.32 -6.58 -9.29
CA TYR A 55 -11.07 -6.06 -10.63
C TYR A 55 -11.20 -7.17 -11.69
N PRO A 56 -12.40 -7.48 -12.19
CA PRO A 56 -12.63 -8.58 -13.12
C PRO A 56 -11.69 -8.66 -14.35
N PRO A 57 -11.20 -7.55 -14.92
CA PRO A 57 -10.24 -7.63 -16.03
C PRO A 57 -8.90 -8.31 -15.69
N ILE A 58 -8.57 -8.50 -14.40
CA ILE A 58 -7.35 -9.19 -13.94
C ILE A 58 -7.35 -10.69 -14.32
N GLN A 59 -8.52 -11.28 -14.59
CA GLN A 59 -8.64 -12.71 -14.92
C GLN A 59 -7.67 -13.16 -16.02
N LYS A 60 -7.46 -12.34 -17.05
CA LYS A 60 -6.52 -12.65 -18.14
C LYS A 60 -5.08 -12.76 -17.64
N TYR A 61 -4.69 -11.86 -16.76
CA TYR A 61 -3.37 -11.88 -16.14
C TYR A 61 -3.20 -13.09 -15.22
N ILE A 62 -4.19 -13.35 -14.37
CA ILE A 62 -4.19 -14.49 -13.46
C ILE A 62 -4.06 -15.81 -14.23
N GLN A 63 -4.87 -15.98 -15.31
CA GLN A 63 -4.80 -17.18 -16.12
C GLN A 63 -3.41 -17.35 -16.75
N ALA A 64 -2.84 -16.27 -17.29
CA ALA A 64 -1.50 -16.33 -17.85
C ALA A 64 -0.42 -16.67 -16.82
N CYS A 65 -0.57 -16.24 -15.55
CA CYS A 65 0.31 -16.65 -14.47
C CYS A 65 0.11 -18.13 -14.11
N LEU A 66 -1.15 -18.59 -14.01
CA LEU A 66 -1.46 -20.00 -13.71
C LEU A 66 -0.92 -20.96 -14.78
N ASP A 67 -0.91 -20.54 -16.05
CA ASP A 67 -0.34 -21.31 -17.15
C ASP A 67 1.19 -21.48 -17.03
N LEU A 68 1.86 -20.59 -16.27
CA LEU A 68 3.29 -20.65 -15.96
C LEU A 68 3.57 -21.29 -14.60
N ALA A 69 2.53 -21.59 -13.81
CA ALA A 69 2.67 -22.07 -12.45
C ALA A 69 3.48 -23.38 -12.38
N LYS A 70 4.30 -23.50 -11.35
CA LYS A 70 4.99 -24.75 -11.06
C LYS A 70 3.97 -25.82 -10.65
N PRO A 71 3.95 -27.00 -11.33
CA PRO A 71 3.10 -28.10 -10.90
C PRO A 71 3.63 -28.69 -9.57
N ASP A 72 2.72 -29.00 -8.64
CA ASP A 72 3.03 -29.63 -7.33
C ASP A 72 4.20 -28.99 -6.59
N PRO A 73 4.18 -27.69 -6.27
CA PRO A 73 5.26 -27.04 -5.56
C PRO A 73 5.39 -27.62 -4.14
N SER A 74 6.63 -27.90 -3.72
CA SER A 74 6.88 -28.21 -2.31
C SER A 74 6.49 -27.01 -1.42
N PRO A 75 6.24 -27.23 -0.11
CA PRO A 75 5.92 -26.12 0.81
C PRO A 75 6.97 -25.01 0.83
N GLN A 76 8.25 -25.36 0.65
CA GLN A 76 9.35 -24.40 0.59
C GLN A 76 9.29 -23.57 -0.71
N GLU A 77 9.06 -24.19 -1.84
CA GLU A 77 8.94 -23.50 -3.14
C GLU A 77 7.72 -22.61 -3.19
N LEU A 78 6.58 -23.06 -2.65
CA LEU A 78 5.39 -22.24 -2.51
C LEU A 78 5.71 -20.99 -1.67
N ARG A 79 6.35 -21.19 -0.50
CA ARG A 79 6.69 -20.07 0.37
C ARG A 79 7.67 -19.09 -0.29
N GLN A 80 8.62 -19.57 -1.04
CA GLN A 80 9.52 -18.71 -1.83
C GLN A 80 8.75 -17.89 -2.86
N ALA A 81 7.82 -18.50 -3.58
CA ALA A 81 6.97 -17.80 -4.55
C ALA A 81 6.12 -16.70 -3.88
N GLU A 82 5.48 -17.01 -2.74
CA GLU A 82 4.72 -16.05 -1.95
C GLU A 82 5.57 -14.84 -1.53
N VAL A 83 6.74 -15.09 -0.94
CA VAL A 83 7.65 -14.04 -0.48
C VAL A 83 8.12 -13.18 -1.65
N MET A 84 8.49 -13.79 -2.79
CA MET A 84 8.89 -13.05 -4.00
C MET A 84 7.80 -12.09 -4.45
N ILE A 85 6.54 -12.51 -4.44
CA ILE A 85 5.42 -11.67 -4.85
C ILE A 85 5.18 -10.55 -3.83
N LEU A 86 5.15 -10.86 -2.54
CA LEU A 86 4.96 -9.85 -1.48
C LEU A 86 6.09 -8.82 -1.50
N ASP A 87 7.36 -9.26 -1.66
CA ASP A 87 8.52 -8.37 -1.74
C ASP A 87 8.46 -7.47 -2.98
N SER A 88 7.97 -7.99 -4.09
CA SER A 88 7.80 -7.20 -5.32
C SER A 88 6.75 -6.09 -5.20
N MET A 89 5.98 -6.05 -4.12
CA MET A 89 4.91 -5.10 -3.81
C MET A 89 5.10 -4.40 -2.45
N HIS A 90 6.27 -4.58 -1.80
CA HIS A 90 6.48 -4.12 -0.43
C HIS A 90 6.24 -2.61 -0.24
N ASP A 91 6.55 -1.80 -1.25
CA ASP A 91 6.39 -0.34 -1.24
C ASP A 91 4.93 0.12 -1.16
N TRP A 92 3.98 -0.68 -1.64
CA TRP A 92 2.55 -0.40 -1.45
C TRP A 92 1.90 -1.28 -0.38
N LEU A 93 2.42 -2.47 -0.12
CA LEU A 93 1.90 -3.30 0.96
C LEU A 93 2.08 -2.63 2.31
N ILE A 94 3.19 -1.90 2.53
CA ILE A 94 3.49 -1.26 3.81
C ILE A 94 2.33 -0.37 4.30
N TYR A 95 1.82 0.53 3.47
CA TYR A 95 0.74 1.42 3.89
C TYR A 95 -0.65 0.78 3.85
N VAL A 96 -0.81 -0.34 3.11
CA VAL A 96 -2.04 -1.12 3.13
C VAL A 96 -2.13 -1.97 4.39
N LEU A 97 -1.00 -2.54 4.85
CA LEU A 97 -0.94 -3.43 6.00
C LEU A 97 -0.80 -2.66 7.31
N ASP A 98 0.15 -1.75 7.38
CA ASP A 98 0.44 -0.94 8.57
C ASP A 98 0.92 0.46 8.20
N PRO A 99 0.00 1.45 8.13
CA PRO A 99 0.34 2.84 7.89
C PRO A 99 1.29 3.45 8.93
N SER A 100 1.35 2.90 10.15
CA SER A 100 2.22 3.43 11.20
C SER A 100 3.70 3.19 10.90
N ILE A 101 4.03 2.05 10.28
CA ILE A 101 5.39 1.78 9.79
C ILE A 101 5.73 2.76 8.66
N TYR A 102 4.81 2.95 7.72
CA TYR A 102 5.00 3.90 6.62
C TYR A 102 5.25 5.33 7.14
N ASP A 103 4.51 5.76 8.16
CA ASP A 103 4.63 7.11 8.76
C ASP A 103 6.00 7.36 9.43
N GLN A 104 6.76 6.31 9.75
CA GLN A 104 8.08 6.38 10.38
C GLN A 104 9.26 6.32 9.41
N LEU A 105 9.01 6.20 8.10
CA LEU A 105 10.06 6.11 7.11
C LEU A 105 10.85 7.42 7.01
N GLU A 106 12.18 7.30 6.90
CA GLU A 106 13.09 8.46 6.89
C GLU A 106 12.74 9.52 5.84
N PHE A 107 12.25 9.10 4.67
CA PHE A 107 11.88 10.05 3.63
C PHE A 107 10.65 10.90 3.99
N LEU A 108 9.88 10.54 5.02
CA LEU A 108 8.79 11.32 5.60
C LEU A 108 9.24 12.21 6.78
N ALA A 109 10.47 12.04 7.26
CA ALA A 109 11.04 12.82 8.36
C ALA A 109 11.50 14.22 7.88
N TRP A 110 10.58 14.96 7.31
CA TRP A 110 10.85 16.32 6.82
C TRP A 110 10.86 17.30 7.97
N ASP A 111 11.66 18.38 7.78
CA ASP A 111 11.58 19.56 8.61
C ASP A 111 10.32 20.37 8.24
N ASP A 112 9.41 20.55 9.21
CA ASP A 112 8.18 21.30 9.02
C ASP A 112 8.43 22.76 8.65
N ASP A 113 9.52 23.37 9.14
CA ASP A 113 9.88 24.74 8.84
C ASP A 113 10.18 24.93 7.35
N SER A 114 10.76 23.92 6.71
CA SER A 114 10.99 23.94 5.25
C SER A 114 9.67 23.99 4.48
N LEU A 115 8.65 23.21 4.86
CA LEU A 115 7.33 23.26 4.26
C LEU A 115 6.62 24.60 4.55
N LEU A 116 6.64 25.03 5.81
CA LEU A 116 5.96 26.24 6.27
C LEU A 116 6.58 27.51 5.69
N GLY A 117 7.87 27.44 5.31
CA GLY A 117 8.58 28.52 4.60
C GLY A 117 8.21 28.64 3.10
N MET A 118 7.56 27.62 2.50
CA MET A 118 7.23 27.65 1.08
C MET A 118 6.05 28.56 0.73
N ALA A 119 5.10 28.75 1.66
CA ALA A 119 3.91 29.57 1.46
C ALA A 119 3.34 30.08 2.79
N ASP A 120 2.55 31.17 2.72
CA ASP A 120 1.77 31.65 3.86
C ASP A 120 0.46 30.84 3.99
N PHE A 121 0.42 29.94 4.94
CA PHE A 121 -0.75 29.10 5.24
C PHE A 121 -1.73 29.73 6.25
N LYS A 122 -1.36 30.87 6.87
CA LYS A 122 -2.15 31.48 7.95
C LYS A 122 -3.55 31.86 7.47
N GLY A 123 -4.55 31.23 8.12
CA GLY A 123 -5.96 31.46 7.83
C GLY A 123 -6.43 30.95 6.46
N LYS A 124 -5.61 30.18 5.74
CA LYS A 124 -5.97 29.64 4.42
C LYS A 124 -6.76 28.35 4.54
N ILE A 125 -7.50 28.04 3.49
CA ILE A 125 -8.05 26.70 3.24
C ILE A 125 -7.02 25.97 2.39
N VAL A 126 -6.56 24.82 2.88
CA VAL A 126 -5.52 24.00 2.24
C VAL A 126 -6.14 22.69 1.78
N LEU A 127 -5.76 22.24 0.59
CA LEU A 127 -6.11 20.95 0.03
C LEU A 127 -4.81 20.15 -0.18
N ASP A 128 -4.70 19.02 0.53
CA ASP A 128 -3.59 18.06 0.42
C ASP A 128 -4.09 16.83 -0.35
N ILE A 129 -3.62 16.65 -1.59
CA ILE A 129 -4.07 15.57 -2.49
C ILE A 129 -3.05 14.44 -2.49
N GLY A 130 -3.51 13.22 -2.14
CA GLY A 130 -2.61 12.10 -1.91
C GLY A 130 -1.92 12.21 -0.56
N SER A 131 -2.69 12.58 0.46
CA SER A 131 -2.16 12.97 1.77
C SER A 131 -1.46 11.84 2.55
N GLY A 132 -1.57 10.59 2.11
CA GLY A 132 -0.92 9.45 2.74
C GLY A 132 -1.23 9.37 4.23
N THR A 133 -0.20 9.42 5.08
CA THR A 133 -0.32 9.47 6.54
C THR A 133 -0.54 10.87 7.10
N GLY A 134 -0.72 11.87 6.23
CA GLY A 134 -1.05 13.25 6.61
C GLY A 134 0.15 14.09 7.04
N ARG A 135 1.36 13.71 6.67
CA ARG A 135 2.57 14.41 7.10
C ARG A 135 2.51 15.91 6.79
N LEU A 136 2.12 16.29 5.56
CA LEU A 136 1.99 17.68 5.15
C LEU A 136 0.73 18.34 5.72
N ALA A 137 -0.40 17.62 5.66
CA ALA A 137 -1.68 18.10 6.18
C ALA A 137 -1.59 18.53 7.66
N PHE A 138 -0.98 17.69 8.51
CA PHE A 138 -0.86 17.99 9.94
C PHE A 138 0.19 19.07 10.23
N ALA A 139 1.24 19.21 9.43
CA ALA A 139 2.22 20.27 9.60
C ALA A 139 1.60 21.66 9.39
N VAL A 140 0.70 21.81 8.41
CA VAL A 140 0.06 23.10 8.11
C VAL A 140 -1.20 23.38 8.93
N ALA A 141 -1.82 22.34 9.51
CA ALA A 141 -3.09 22.44 10.23
C ALA A 141 -3.09 23.49 11.36
N PRO A 142 -2.02 23.71 12.15
CA PRO A 142 -2.01 24.71 13.21
C PRO A 142 -2.15 26.16 12.71
N GLN A 143 -1.82 26.43 11.45
CA GLN A 143 -1.85 27.77 10.85
C GLN A 143 -3.05 27.98 9.92
N ALA A 144 -3.55 26.93 9.30
CA ALA A 144 -4.64 26.97 8.33
C ALA A 144 -6.00 27.18 9.02
N SER A 145 -6.94 27.78 8.31
CA SER A 145 -8.34 27.83 8.75
C SER A 145 -9.07 26.51 8.58
N ALA A 146 -8.67 25.73 7.56
CA ALA A 146 -9.11 24.34 7.33
C ALA A 146 -8.10 23.61 6.46
N VAL A 147 -7.96 22.30 6.68
CA VAL A 147 -7.17 21.40 5.81
C VAL A 147 -8.06 20.25 5.36
N TYR A 148 -8.11 20.03 4.06
CA TYR A 148 -8.77 18.89 3.44
C TYR A 148 -7.72 17.89 2.97
N ALA A 149 -7.55 16.82 3.72
CA ALA A 149 -6.67 15.71 3.37
C ALA A 149 -7.42 14.70 2.50
N VAL A 150 -7.01 14.53 1.25
CA VAL A 150 -7.64 13.64 0.28
C VAL A 150 -6.73 12.44 0.01
N GLU A 151 -7.21 11.25 0.33
CA GLU A 151 -6.45 10.01 0.22
C GLU A 151 -7.34 8.89 -0.35
N PRO A 152 -6.96 8.23 -1.48
CA PRO A 152 -7.77 7.17 -2.08
C PRO A 152 -7.76 5.85 -1.29
N VAL A 153 -6.69 5.54 -0.54
CA VAL A 153 -6.55 4.27 0.19
C VAL A 153 -7.32 4.31 1.50
N ALA A 154 -8.28 3.41 1.68
CA ALA A 154 -9.17 3.41 2.86
C ALA A 154 -8.42 3.23 4.17
N ASN A 155 -7.37 2.38 4.19
CA ASN A 155 -6.59 2.15 5.40
C ASN A 155 -5.79 3.40 5.82
N LEU A 156 -5.23 4.14 4.86
CA LEU A 156 -4.59 5.43 5.12
C LEU A 156 -5.61 6.47 5.62
N ARG A 157 -6.81 6.54 5.03
CA ARG A 157 -7.87 7.43 5.55
C ARG A 157 -8.25 7.13 7.00
N ARG A 158 -8.34 5.83 7.35
CA ARG A 158 -8.60 5.44 8.75
C ARG A 158 -7.48 5.91 9.67
N TYR A 159 -6.23 5.70 9.26
CA TYR A 159 -5.06 6.17 9.97
C TYR A 159 -5.06 7.69 10.16
N LEU A 160 -5.40 8.46 9.12
CA LEU A 160 -5.55 9.92 9.21
C LEU A 160 -6.60 10.34 10.25
N TRP A 161 -7.74 9.65 10.31
CA TRP A 161 -8.78 9.90 11.29
C TRP A 161 -8.29 9.65 12.74
N GLU A 162 -7.60 8.56 12.96
CA GLU A 162 -7.05 8.20 14.27
C GLU A 162 -5.96 9.21 14.70
N LYS A 163 -5.02 9.51 13.80
CA LYS A 163 -3.95 10.48 14.03
C LYS A 163 -4.49 11.89 14.29
N ARG A 164 -5.50 12.31 13.54
CA ARG A 164 -6.20 13.59 13.77
C ARG A 164 -6.72 13.69 15.21
N SER A 165 -7.40 12.63 15.66
CA SER A 165 -7.95 12.59 17.03
C SER A 165 -6.88 12.61 18.10
N GLN A 166 -5.78 11.87 17.88
CA GLN A 166 -4.62 11.83 18.79
C GLN A 166 -3.93 13.19 18.91
N LEU A 167 -3.85 13.93 17.81
CA LEU A 167 -3.25 15.28 17.76
C LEU A 167 -4.20 16.38 18.23
N GLY A 168 -5.46 16.07 18.54
CA GLY A 168 -6.44 17.03 19.05
C GLY A 168 -7.01 17.97 18.00
N PHE A 169 -6.91 17.65 16.71
CA PHE A 169 -7.56 18.41 15.64
C PHE A 169 -9.04 18.01 15.50
N ASN A 170 -9.91 18.99 15.20
CA ASN A 170 -11.34 18.81 14.99
C ASN A 170 -11.72 18.73 13.50
#